data_c8d7294bcf62df69905ca63ea075c1d9
#
_entry.id   c8d7294bcf62df69905ca63ea075c1d9
#
_cell.length_a   1.000
_cell.length_b   1.000
_cell.length_c   1.000
_cell.angle_alpha   90.00
_cell.angle_beta   90.00
_cell.angle_gamma   90.00
#
_symmetry.space_group_name_H-M   'P 1'
#
loop_
_entity.id
_entity.type
_entity.pdbx_description
1 polymer ?
#
loop_
_entity_poly.entity_id
_entity_poly.type
_entity_poly.pdbx_seq_one_letter_code
_entity_poly.pdbx_strand_id
1 'polypeptide(L)'
;MPTATADRKLTAKDFQVPFPNDWCPGCGDFGILNAIQQAFAKLELEAHKVAVVGGIGCSGKAPYFFPTYGVHTLHGRLLPFAHGIKLANPEMTVVGVGGDGDGLGIGAGHFVNSGRRNLDMTYILFNNEVYGLTKGQAAPTLAMGLQPKSLPEPNIQGQLNSLMMAMSVGFTWIGRGYSYNVKKVVDLVVEAIQHPGLSFLDILQPCPTYNNLHTKDWYAGKDLNSGQPRIYWLDDTDYDPVIPPDADEAAALGKMNEFLSKVHELSLIHI
;
A
#
# COMPACT_ATOMS: atom_id res chain seq x y z
N MET A 1 -26.89 4.66 11.11
CA MET A 1 -26.32 3.90 9.97
C MET A 1 -27.48 3.56 9.04
N PRO A 2 -27.39 3.75 7.71
CA PRO A 2 -28.43 3.31 6.81
C PRO A 2 -28.48 1.78 6.85
N THR A 3 -29.63 1.23 7.20
CA THR A 3 -29.93 -0.19 7.08
C THR A 3 -29.84 -0.58 5.61
N ALA A 4 -29.04 -1.61 5.30
CA ALA A 4 -28.97 -2.18 3.97
C ALA A 4 -30.38 -2.60 3.52
N THR A 5 -30.91 -1.92 2.53
CA THR A 5 -32.05 -2.42 1.75
C THR A 5 -31.50 -3.48 0.80
N ALA A 6 -32.03 -4.68 0.87
CA ALA A 6 -31.49 -5.94 0.33
C ALA A 6 -31.31 -6.04 -1.20
N ASP A 7 -31.48 -4.97 -1.99
CA ASP A 7 -31.49 -5.01 -3.46
C ASP A 7 -30.61 -3.95 -4.17
N ARG A 8 -29.81 -3.16 -3.44
CA ARG A 8 -29.00 -2.12 -4.08
C ARG A 8 -27.51 -2.50 -4.10
N LYS A 9 -26.91 -2.56 -5.30
CA LYS A 9 -25.47 -2.73 -5.46
C LYS A 9 -24.72 -1.58 -4.78
N LEU A 10 -23.72 -1.90 -3.96
CA LEU A 10 -22.88 -0.93 -3.28
C LEU A 10 -22.01 -0.16 -4.29
N THR A 11 -21.70 1.08 -3.96
CA THR A 11 -20.84 1.99 -4.73
C THR A 11 -19.78 2.59 -3.82
N ALA A 12 -18.74 3.17 -4.39
CA ALA A 12 -17.71 3.87 -3.61
C ALA A 12 -18.30 4.94 -2.67
N LYS A 13 -19.43 5.56 -3.02
CA LYS A 13 -20.11 6.55 -2.17
C LYS A 13 -20.61 5.98 -0.84
N ASP A 14 -20.92 4.70 -0.81
CA ASP A 14 -21.35 4.02 0.42
C ASP A 14 -20.22 3.86 1.44
N PHE A 15 -18.98 4.02 0.97
CA PHE A 15 -17.77 3.99 1.79
C PHE A 15 -17.13 5.39 1.95
N GLN A 16 -17.87 6.46 1.68
CA GLN A 16 -17.43 7.83 1.91
C GLN A 16 -18.10 8.43 3.15
N VAL A 17 -17.39 9.32 3.82
CA VAL A 17 -17.92 10.14 4.91
C VAL A 17 -18.28 11.54 4.43
N PRO A 18 -19.21 12.26 5.10
CA PRO A 18 -19.73 13.55 4.62
C PRO A 18 -18.80 14.76 4.93
N PHE A 19 -17.55 14.55 5.28
CA PHE A 19 -16.59 15.62 5.54
C PHE A 19 -15.35 15.50 4.65
N PRO A 20 -14.70 16.64 4.32
CA PRO A 20 -13.56 16.66 3.43
C PRO A 20 -12.32 16.08 4.10
N ASN A 21 -11.44 15.47 3.29
CA ASN A 21 -10.09 15.15 3.69
C ASN A 21 -9.21 16.41 3.70
N ASP A 22 -8.20 16.38 4.54
CA ASP A 22 -7.26 17.48 4.79
C ASP A 22 -5.87 17.26 4.18
N TRP A 23 -5.77 16.40 3.16
CA TRP A 23 -4.53 16.17 2.42
C TRP A 23 -4.22 17.30 1.43
N CYS A 24 -2.96 17.43 1.04
CA CYS A 24 -2.52 18.45 0.10
C CYS A 24 -3.11 18.24 -1.30
N PRO A 25 -3.44 19.30 -2.05
CA PRO A 25 -3.86 19.19 -3.44
C PRO A 25 -2.84 18.41 -4.29
N GLY A 26 -3.30 17.41 -5.03
CA GLY A 26 -2.44 16.54 -5.84
C GLY A 26 -1.70 15.45 -5.05
N CYS A 27 -2.05 15.22 -3.78
CA CYS A 27 -1.52 14.12 -3.01
C CYS A 27 -2.01 12.77 -3.53
N GLY A 28 -1.11 11.77 -3.60
CA GLY A 28 -1.47 10.43 -4.02
C GLY A 28 -2.45 9.72 -3.09
N ASP A 29 -2.54 10.14 -1.81
CA ASP A 29 -3.47 9.59 -0.81
C ASP A 29 -4.93 9.61 -1.29
N PHE A 30 -5.34 10.63 -2.06
CA PHE A 30 -6.70 10.72 -2.63
C PHE A 30 -7.01 9.57 -3.59
N GLY A 31 -6.05 9.21 -4.45
CA GLY A 31 -6.21 8.12 -5.40
C GLY A 31 -6.32 6.77 -4.68
N ILE A 32 -5.50 6.56 -3.65
CA ILE A 32 -5.50 5.33 -2.87
C ILE A 32 -6.79 5.19 -2.06
N LEU A 33 -7.23 6.26 -1.37
CA LEU A 33 -8.52 6.27 -0.65
C LEU A 33 -9.67 5.89 -1.58
N ASN A 34 -9.73 6.54 -2.75
CA ASN A 34 -10.77 6.27 -3.74
C ASN A 34 -10.73 4.82 -4.23
N ALA A 35 -9.54 4.27 -4.45
CA ALA A 35 -9.37 2.87 -4.86
C ALA A 35 -9.86 1.89 -3.79
N ILE A 36 -9.54 2.11 -2.53
CA ILE A 36 -10.00 1.26 -1.41
C ILE A 36 -11.53 1.32 -1.29
N GLN A 37 -12.14 2.52 -1.40
CA GLN A 37 -13.59 2.69 -1.37
C GLN A 37 -14.29 1.93 -2.52
N GLN A 38 -13.73 1.99 -3.73
CA GLN A 38 -14.25 1.23 -4.87
C GLN A 38 -14.07 -0.29 -4.68
N ALA A 39 -12.93 -0.73 -4.15
CA ALA A 39 -12.68 -2.14 -3.87
C ALA A 39 -13.66 -2.71 -2.84
N PHE A 40 -13.92 -1.97 -1.75
CA PHE A 40 -14.91 -2.37 -0.74
C PHE A 40 -16.32 -2.51 -1.36
N ALA A 41 -16.69 -1.59 -2.24
CA ALA A 41 -17.96 -1.66 -2.97
C ALA A 41 -17.99 -2.85 -3.94
N LYS A 42 -16.90 -3.11 -4.67
CA LYS A 42 -16.79 -4.23 -5.63
C LYS A 42 -16.87 -5.59 -4.94
N LEU A 43 -16.35 -5.67 -3.71
CA LEU A 43 -16.43 -6.86 -2.85
C LEU A 43 -17.74 -6.95 -2.06
N GLU A 44 -18.64 -5.97 -2.20
CA GLU A 44 -19.92 -5.88 -1.48
C GLU A 44 -19.75 -5.99 0.05
N LEU A 45 -18.66 -5.44 0.60
CA LEU A 45 -18.36 -5.53 2.02
C LEU A 45 -19.38 -4.77 2.86
N GLU A 46 -19.78 -5.37 3.97
CA GLU A 46 -20.63 -4.72 4.97
C GLU A 46 -19.77 -3.84 5.87
N ALA A 47 -20.02 -2.53 5.92
CA ALA A 47 -19.18 -1.56 6.64
C ALA A 47 -18.93 -1.95 8.12
N HIS A 48 -19.89 -2.61 8.77
CA HIS A 48 -19.75 -3.07 10.16
C HIS A 48 -18.93 -4.37 10.30
N LYS A 49 -18.48 -4.97 9.20
CA LYS A 49 -17.57 -6.14 9.20
C LYS A 49 -16.17 -5.75 8.71
N VAL A 50 -15.91 -4.45 8.52
CA VAL A 50 -14.62 -3.94 8.07
C VAL A 50 -13.98 -3.11 9.17
N ALA A 51 -12.70 -3.35 9.44
CA ALA A 51 -11.85 -2.51 10.26
C ALA A 51 -10.71 -1.94 9.45
N VAL A 52 -10.63 -0.60 9.36
CA VAL A 52 -9.50 0.11 8.76
C VAL A 52 -8.61 0.62 9.88
N VAL A 53 -7.35 0.16 9.90
CA VAL A 53 -6.39 0.44 10.96
C VAL A 53 -5.27 1.32 10.42
N GLY A 54 -5.15 2.54 10.91
CA GLY A 54 -4.14 3.51 10.48
C GLY A 54 -2.97 3.64 11.46
N GLY A 55 -1.78 3.85 10.91
CA GLY A 55 -0.61 4.28 11.67
C GLY A 55 -0.58 5.81 11.86
N ILE A 56 0.60 6.41 11.93
CA ILE A 56 0.78 7.86 12.06
C ILE A 56 1.39 8.44 10.79
N GLY A 57 0.85 9.55 10.34
CA GLY A 57 1.25 10.26 9.13
C GLY A 57 0.04 10.66 8.30
N CYS A 58 0.27 11.20 7.10
CA CYS A 58 -0.81 11.60 6.21
C CYS A 58 -1.73 10.41 5.87
N SER A 59 -1.14 9.29 5.47
CA SER A 59 -1.83 8.04 5.18
C SER A 59 -2.55 7.44 6.41
N GLY A 60 -1.98 7.59 7.60
CA GLY A 60 -2.56 7.11 8.86
C GLY A 60 -3.91 7.73 9.21
N LYS A 61 -4.28 8.85 8.57
CA LYS A 61 -5.60 9.47 8.71
C LYS A 61 -6.69 8.79 7.88
N ALA A 62 -6.34 7.92 6.94
CA ALA A 62 -7.32 7.28 6.07
C ALA A 62 -8.49 6.61 6.81
N PRO A 63 -8.34 5.98 8.00
CA PRO A 63 -9.47 5.42 8.75
C PRO A 63 -10.59 6.41 9.05
N TYR A 64 -10.30 7.71 9.16
CA TYR A 64 -11.32 8.74 9.40
C TYR A 64 -12.25 8.96 8.20
N PHE A 65 -11.84 8.52 7.01
CA PHE A 65 -12.54 8.77 5.75
C PHE A 65 -13.36 7.56 5.26
N PHE A 66 -13.56 6.57 6.15
CA PHE A 66 -14.44 5.43 5.90
C PHE A 66 -15.53 5.33 6.98
N PRO A 67 -16.77 4.96 6.63
CA PRO A 67 -17.86 4.70 7.57
C PRO A 67 -17.78 3.27 8.17
N THR A 68 -16.58 2.76 8.38
CA THR A 68 -16.27 1.43 8.93
C THR A 68 -15.77 1.56 10.37
N TYR A 69 -15.36 0.46 11.01
CA TYR A 69 -14.59 0.59 12.23
C TYR A 69 -13.21 1.18 11.89
N GLY A 70 -12.96 2.39 12.37
CA GLY A 70 -11.69 3.11 12.17
C GLY A 70 -10.86 3.10 13.45
N VAL A 71 -9.59 2.72 13.34
CA VAL A 71 -8.62 2.79 14.44
C VAL A 71 -7.40 3.57 14.00
N HIS A 72 -7.10 4.68 14.68
CA HIS A 72 -5.86 5.45 14.47
C HIS A 72 -4.92 5.14 15.64
N THR A 73 -3.82 4.47 15.34
CA THR A 73 -2.92 3.90 16.35
C THR A 73 -1.73 4.80 16.70
N LEU A 74 -0.75 4.26 17.40
CA LEU A 74 0.54 4.90 17.63
C LEU A 74 1.47 4.71 16.43
N HIS A 75 2.47 5.58 16.28
CA HIS A 75 3.46 5.54 15.21
C HIS A 75 4.17 4.17 15.14
N GLY A 76 4.08 3.55 13.95
CA GLY A 76 4.61 2.22 13.67
C GLY A 76 3.91 1.07 14.37
N ARG A 77 2.68 1.27 14.89
CA ARG A 77 1.95 0.25 15.67
C ARG A 77 0.67 -0.25 15.00
N LEU A 78 0.39 0.14 13.76
CA LEU A 78 -0.82 -0.30 13.08
C LEU A 78 -0.92 -1.83 12.98
N LEU A 79 0.16 -2.52 12.61
CA LEU A 79 0.16 -3.97 12.41
C LEU A 79 -0.19 -4.77 13.67
N PRO A 80 0.42 -4.53 14.85
CA PRO A 80 -0.01 -5.24 16.06
C PRO A 80 -1.45 -4.95 16.49
N PHE A 81 -1.98 -3.74 16.25
CA PHE A 81 -3.39 -3.44 16.47
C PHE A 81 -4.29 -4.21 15.49
N ALA A 82 -3.95 -4.21 14.20
CA ALA A 82 -4.67 -4.97 13.18
C ALA A 82 -4.69 -6.47 13.48
N HIS A 83 -3.55 -7.04 13.91
CA HIS A 83 -3.47 -8.42 14.39
C HIS A 83 -4.39 -8.69 15.58
N GLY A 84 -4.41 -7.79 16.56
CA GLY A 84 -5.30 -7.91 17.72
C GLY A 84 -6.76 -7.95 17.32
N ILE A 85 -7.18 -7.09 16.39
CA ILE A 85 -8.56 -7.07 15.86
C ILE A 85 -8.88 -8.38 15.14
N LYS A 86 -8.01 -8.84 14.22
CA LYS A 86 -8.23 -10.07 13.45
C LYS A 86 -8.29 -11.31 14.35
N LEU A 87 -7.43 -11.39 15.36
CA LEU A 87 -7.43 -12.49 16.33
C LEU A 87 -8.68 -12.48 17.24
N ALA A 88 -9.15 -11.29 17.62
CA ALA A 88 -10.35 -11.15 18.45
C ALA A 88 -11.64 -11.46 17.67
N ASN A 89 -11.66 -11.16 16.37
CA ASN A 89 -12.78 -11.48 15.48
C ASN A 89 -12.27 -11.90 14.09
N PRO A 90 -12.06 -13.20 13.85
CA PRO A 90 -11.55 -13.73 12.58
C PRO A 90 -12.44 -13.45 11.37
N GLU A 91 -13.72 -13.14 11.56
CA GLU A 91 -14.67 -12.83 10.47
C GLU A 91 -14.52 -11.39 9.95
N MET A 92 -13.81 -10.52 10.67
CA MET A 92 -13.58 -9.15 10.24
C MET A 92 -12.64 -9.10 9.02
N THR A 93 -13.02 -8.30 8.04
CA THR A 93 -12.08 -7.81 7.01
C THR A 93 -11.21 -6.72 7.65
N VAL A 94 -9.92 -6.98 7.80
CA VAL A 94 -8.98 -6.04 8.44
C VAL A 94 -8.03 -5.49 7.40
N VAL A 95 -8.04 -4.16 7.23
CA VAL A 95 -7.17 -3.44 6.30
C VAL A 95 -6.30 -2.45 7.07
N GLY A 96 -5.01 -2.70 7.12
CA GLY A 96 -4.02 -1.78 7.66
C GLY A 96 -3.58 -0.76 6.60
N VAL A 97 -3.51 0.52 6.97
CA VAL A 97 -3.08 1.60 6.06
C VAL A 97 -2.02 2.46 6.76
N GLY A 98 -0.87 2.65 6.13
CA GLY A 98 0.22 3.41 6.73
C GLY A 98 1.25 3.87 5.73
N GLY A 99 2.02 4.90 6.08
CA GLY A 99 3.14 5.39 5.27
C GLY A 99 4.39 4.50 5.42
N ASP A 100 5.30 4.66 4.48
CA ASP A 100 6.60 3.97 4.47
C ASP A 100 7.45 4.32 5.69
N GLY A 101 7.47 5.57 6.11
CA GLY A 101 8.12 6.00 7.35
C GLY A 101 7.49 5.40 8.61
N ASP A 102 6.17 5.22 8.62
CA ASP A 102 5.46 4.60 9.73
C ASP A 102 5.71 3.09 9.81
N GLY A 103 5.43 2.39 8.73
CA GLY A 103 5.46 0.92 8.70
C GLY A 103 6.85 0.30 8.59
N LEU A 104 7.75 0.95 7.84
CA LEU A 104 9.10 0.42 7.55
C LEU A 104 10.21 1.16 8.31
N GLY A 105 9.91 2.30 8.92
CA GLY A 105 10.78 2.97 9.87
C GLY A 105 10.62 2.36 11.27
N ILE A 106 9.93 3.07 12.14
CA ILE A 106 9.71 2.61 13.54
C ILE A 106 8.89 1.32 13.62
N GLY A 107 8.06 1.03 12.60
CA GLY A 107 7.21 -0.16 12.52
C GLY A 107 7.91 -1.42 12.00
N ALA A 108 9.16 -1.35 11.52
CA ALA A 108 9.84 -2.44 10.83
C ALA A 108 9.82 -3.78 11.59
N GLY A 109 10.03 -3.77 12.91
CA GLY A 109 9.98 -4.98 13.71
C GLY A 109 8.59 -5.65 13.73
N HIS A 110 7.51 -4.84 13.64
CA HIS A 110 6.16 -5.38 13.52
C HIS A 110 5.89 -5.92 12.12
N PHE A 111 6.42 -5.28 11.08
CA PHE A 111 6.33 -5.75 9.70
C PHE A 111 6.94 -7.16 9.57
N VAL A 112 8.16 -7.35 10.05
CA VAL A 112 8.85 -8.65 10.07
C VAL A 112 8.02 -9.72 10.81
N ASN A 113 7.53 -9.37 12.01
CA ASN A 113 6.75 -10.31 12.81
C ASN A 113 5.36 -10.60 12.24
N SER A 114 4.81 -9.70 11.43
CA SER A 114 3.53 -9.90 10.76
C SER A 114 3.65 -10.93 9.64
N GLY A 115 4.66 -10.84 8.79
CA GLY A 115 4.90 -11.79 7.71
C GLY A 115 4.93 -13.23 8.20
N ARG A 116 5.78 -13.52 9.20
CA ARG A 116 5.88 -14.88 9.75
C ARG A 116 4.61 -15.39 10.47
N ARG A 117 3.65 -14.54 10.83
CA ARG A 117 2.35 -14.95 11.39
C ARG A 117 1.30 -15.23 10.33
N ASN A 118 1.42 -14.59 9.19
CA ASN A 118 0.55 -14.73 8.03
C ASN A 118 -0.96 -14.75 8.38
N LEU A 119 -1.40 -13.80 9.22
CA LEU A 119 -2.83 -13.67 9.51
C LEU A 119 -3.57 -13.11 8.30
N ASP A 120 -4.76 -13.62 8.05
CA ASP A 120 -5.64 -13.18 6.95
C ASP A 120 -6.09 -11.73 7.13
N MET A 121 -5.28 -10.81 6.58
CA MET A 121 -5.50 -9.36 6.57
C MET A 121 -4.68 -8.68 5.47
N THR A 122 -5.05 -7.46 5.11
CA THR A 122 -4.34 -6.69 4.09
C THR A 122 -3.59 -5.53 4.70
N TYR A 123 -2.33 -5.34 4.31
CA TYR A 123 -1.55 -4.14 4.64
C TYR A 123 -1.23 -3.33 3.39
N ILE A 124 -1.74 -2.10 3.31
CA ILE A 124 -1.51 -1.17 2.21
C ILE A 124 -0.52 -0.09 2.67
N LEU A 125 0.64 -0.07 2.02
CA LEU A 125 1.68 0.92 2.25
C LEU A 125 1.52 2.08 1.26
N PHE A 126 1.40 3.30 1.79
CA PHE A 126 1.37 4.55 1.02
C PHE A 126 2.80 5.06 0.93
N ASN A 127 3.48 4.75 -0.17
CA ASN A 127 4.91 4.97 -0.33
C ASN A 127 5.20 6.28 -1.07
N ASN A 128 5.61 7.30 -0.33
CA ASN A 128 5.95 8.61 -0.86
C ASN A 128 7.41 9.04 -0.56
N GLU A 129 8.18 8.17 0.09
CA GLU A 129 9.60 8.31 0.42
C GLU A 129 9.94 9.43 1.42
N VAL A 130 8.92 10.07 2.01
CA VAL A 130 9.11 11.12 3.00
C VAL A 130 8.14 11.00 4.17
N TYR A 131 8.55 11.46 5.36
CA TYR A 131 7.62 11.71 6.48
C TYR A 131 6.85 13.01 6.21
N GLY A 132 5.71 12.91 5.48
CA GLY A 132 4.97 14.09 5.02
C GLY A 132 4.37 14.92 6.15
N LEU A 133 3.75 14.29 7.15
CA LEU A 133 3.08 14.98 8.27
C LEU A 133 4.06 15.84 9.09
N THR A 134 5.29 15.38 9.27
CA THR A 134 6.35 16.08 10.03
C THR A 134 7.22 16.97 9.16
N LYS A 135 6.77 17.30 7.95
CA LYS A 135 7.33 18.27 7.00
C LYS A 135 8.54 17.80 6.17
N GLY A 136 8.64 16.47 5.93
CA GLY A 136 9.43 15.97 4.81
C GLY A 136 10.81 15.43 5.12
N GLN A 137 11.01 14.82 6.27
CA GLN A 137 12.21 14.02 6.55
C GLN A 137 12.29 12.82 5.60
N ALA A 138 13.52 12.32 5.36
CA ALA A 138 13.73 11.12 4.56
C ALA A 138 13.07 9.90 5.20
N ALA A 139 12.21 9.19 4.47
CA ALA A 139 11.68 7.91 4.89
C ALA A 139 12.62 6.76 4.46
N PRO A 140 12.48 5.55 5.03
CA PRO A 140 13.38 4.43 4.72
C PRO A 140 13.44 4.03 3.25
N THR A 141 12.41 4.36 2.47
CA THR A 141 12.32 4.05 1.04
C THR A 141 12.95 5.09 0.12
N LEU A 142 13.42 6.24 0.67
CA LEU A 142 14.15 7.24 -0.11
C LEU A 142 15.56 6.75 -0.42
N ALA A 143 15.94 6.78 -1.70
CA ALA A 143 17.26 6.35 -2.13
C ALA A 143 18.38 7.24 -1.56
N MET A 144 19.53 6.62 -1.28
CA MET A 144 20.76 7.34 -0.86
C MET A 144 21.18 8.35 -1.92
N GLY A 145 21.61 9.52 -1.47
CA GLY A 145 22.07 10.62 -2.33
C GLY A 145 20.94 11.50 -2.87
N LEU A 146 19.67 11.10 -2.75
CA LEU A 146 18.55 11.96 -3.16
C LEU A 146 18.29 13.06 -2.12
N GLN A 147 17.95 14.24 -2.63
CA GLN A 147 17.64 15.41 -1.81
C GLN A 147 16.32 16.05 -2.25
N PRO A 148 15.17 15.55 -1.75
CA PRO A 148 13.92 16.30 -1.86
C PRO A 148 14.06 17.71 -1.30
N LYS A 149 13.27 18.65 -1.84
CA LYS A 149 13.33 20.07 -1.43
C LYS A 149 13.15 20.33 0.07
N SER A 150 12.62 19.39 0.79
CA SER A 150 12.40 19.45 2.25
C SER A 150 13.62 19.07 3.08
N LEU A 151 14.62 18.41 2.46
CA LEU A 151 15.84 18.01 3.16
C LEU A 151 16.93 19.09 3.02
N PRO A 152 17.60 19.45 4.12
CA PRO A 152 18.71 20.38 4.08
C PRO A 152 19.95 19.80 3.39
N GLU A 153 20.12 18.47 3.47
CA GLU A 153 21.24 17.71 2.91
C GLU A 153 20.74 16.43 2.22
N PRO A 154 21.48 15.86 1.26
CA PRO A 154 21.12 14.58 0.65
C PRO A 154 20.94 13.45 1.66
N ASN A 155 20.03 12.52 1.39
CA ASN A 155 19.87 11.32 2.20
C ASN A 155 21.14 10.48 2.23
N ILE A 156 21.68 10.22 3.42
CA ILE A 156 22.91 9.42 3.62
C ILE A 156 22.61 7.95 3.96
N GLN A 157 21.35 7.57 4.10
CA GLN A 157 20.96 6.20 4.47
C GLN A 157 20.63 5.37 3.23
N GLY A 158 20.94 4.06 3.30
CA GLY A 158 20.56 3.12 2.25
C GLY A 158 19.04 2.98 2.14
N GLN A 159 18.58 2.82 0.91
CA GLN A 159 17.18 2.59 0.59
C GLN A 159 16.73 1.20 1.04
N LEU A 160 15.60 1.13 1.73
CA LEU A 160 14.91 -0.12 2.03
C LEU A 160 13.97 -0.48 0.88
N ASN A 161 14.09 -1.71 0.36
CA ASN A 161 13.15 -2.24 -0.62
C ASN A 161 12.02 -2.99 0.10
N SER A 162 10.82 -2.43 0.06
CA SER A 162 9.63 -2.92 0.76
C SER A 162 9.19 -4.31 0.27
N LEU A 163 9.26 -4.56 -1.05
CA LEU A 163 8.83 -5.83 -1.64
C LEU A 163 9.79 -6.96 -1.31
N MET A 164 11.11 -6.72 -1.41
CA MET A 164 12.12 -7.69 -1.00
C MET A 164 11.99 -8.04 0.48
N MET A 165 11.75 -7.03 1.31
CA MET A 165 11.52 -7.26 2.74
C MET A 165 10.27 -8.10 2.97
N ALA A 166 9.14 -7.80 2.32
CA ALA A 166 7.90 -8.56 2.44
C ALA A 166 8.10 -10.02 2.06
N MET A 167 8.76 -10.29 0.92
CA MET A 167 9.07 -11.64 0.48
C MET A 167 9.94 -12.38 1.49
N SER A 168 11.00 -11.75 1.99
CA SER A 168 11.97 -12.40 2.91
C SER A 168 11.37 -12.76 4.26
N VAL A 169 10.29 -12.10 4.68
CA VAL A 169 9.64 -12.34 5.98
C VAL A 169 8.36 -13.17 5.87
N GLY A 170 7.97 -13.59 4.66
CA GLY A 170 6.90 -14.57 4.46
C GLY A 170 5.51 -13.99 4.24
N PHE A 171 5.38 -12.79 3.66
CA PHE A 171 4.11 -12.37 3.10
C PHE A 171 3.76 -13.26 1.90
N THR A 172 2.51 -13.72 1.84
CA THR A 172 2.07 -14.71 0.85
C THR A 172 1.38 -14.10 -0.37
N TRP A 173 1.07 -12.81 -0.32
CA TRP A 173 0.68 -12.00 -1.46
C TRP A 173 1.42 -10.65 -1.39
N ILE A 174 2.09 -10.27 -2.47
CA ILE A 174 2.88 -9.04 -2.53
C ILE A 174 2.58 -8.34 -3.85
N GLY A 175 2.13 -7.09 -3.74
CA GLY A 175 1.84 -6.27 -4.91
C GLY A 175 2.46 -4.88 -4.83
N ARG A 176 2.57 -4.24 -6.01
CA ARG A 176 2.91 -2.83 -6.12
C ARG A 176 1.94 -2.13 -7.06
N GLY A 177 1.44 -0.97 -6.62
CA GLY A 177 0.54 -0.14 -7.38
C GLY A 177 1.07 1.29 -7.55
N TYR A 178 0.31 2.11 -8.29
CA TYR A 178 0.58 3.53 -8.45
C TYR A 178 -0.70 4.34 -8.26
N SER A 179 -0.68 5.29 -7.34
CA SER A 179 -1.86 6.02 -6.85
C SER A 179 -2.66 6.78 -7.90
N TYR A 180 -2.04 7.16 -9.02
CA TYR A 180 -2.73 7.83 -10.13
C TYR A 180 -3.37 6.88 -11.14
N ASN A 181 -3.14 5.57 -11.03
CA ASN A 181 -3.89 4.56 -11.78
C ASN A 181 -4.91 3.86 -10.87
N VAL A 182 -5.93 4.61 -10.47
CA VAL A 182 -6.97 4.16 -9.52
C VAL A 182 -7.59 2.83 -9.95
N LYS A 183 -7.87 2.64 -11.25
CA LYS A 183 -8.50 1.41 -11.74
C LYS A 183 -7.67 0.16 -11.42
N LYS A 184 -6.37 0.17 -11.75
CA LYS A 184 -5.47 -0.95 -11.45
C LYS A 184 -5.30 -1.14 -9.93
N VAL A 185 -5.22 -0.05 -9.17
CA VAL A 185 -5.14 -0.14 -7.69
C VAL A 185 -6.41 -0.75 -7.10
N VAL A 186 -7.60 -0.49 -7.67
CA VAL A 186 -8.84 -1.16 -7.25
C VAL A 186 -8.72 -2.67 -7.40
N ASP A 187 -8.23 -3.15 -8.55
CA ASP A 187 -8.10 -4.58 -8.82
C ASP A 187 -7.09 -5.22 -7.85
N LEU A 188 -5.92 -4.59 -7.64
CA LEU A 188 -4.92 -5.05 -6.65
C LEU A 188 -5.46 -5.09 -5.21
N VAL A 189 -6.24 -4.09 -4.79
CA VAL A 189 -6.85 -4.09 -3.44
C VAL A 189 -7.88 -5.21 -3.31
N VAL A 190 -8.67 -5.47 -4.36
CA VAL A 190 -9.63 -6.59 -4.38
C VAL A 190 -8.90 -7.92 -4.21
N GLU A 191 -7.87 -8.18 -4.99
CA GLU A 191 -7.06 -9.40 -4.92
C GLU A 191 -6.39 -9.55 -3.54
N ALA A 192 -5.80 -8.46 -3.03
CA ALA A 192 -5.15 -8.46 -1.72
C ALA A 192 -6.11 -8.80 -0.57
N ILE A 193 -7.37 -8.34 -0.63
CA ILE A 193 -8.40 -8.65 0.38
C ILE A 193 -8.92 -10.08 0.24
N GLN A 194 -8.98 -10.61 -0.98
CA GLN A 194 -9.47 -11.96 -1.24
C GLN A 194 -8.42 -13.04 -0.98
N HIS A 195 -7.15 -12.66 -0.88
CA HIS A 195 -6.07 -13.62 -0.61
C HIS A 195 -6.18 -14.19 0.82
N PRO A 196 -6.17 -15.53 0.98
CA PRO A 196 -6.21 -16.16 2.29
C PRO A 196 -4.83 -16.11 2.96
N GLY A 197 -4.57 -15.08 3.75
CA GLY A 197 -3.30 -14.83 4.43
C GLY A 197 -2.96 -13.35 4.48
N LEU A 198 -1.72 -13.03 4.81
CA LEU A 198 -1.26 -11.65 4.91
C LEU A 198 -0.82 -11.12 3.55
N SER A 199 -1.57 -10.13 3.07
CA SER A 199 -1.26 -9.40 1.84
C SER A 199 -0.51 -8.11 2.13
N PHE A 200 0.48 -7.79 1.29
CA PHE A 200 1.21 -6.54 1.29
C PHE A 200 1.10 -5.82 -0.05
N LEU A 201 0.52 -4.62 -0.05
CA LEU A 201 0.39 -3.80 -1.25
C LEU A 201 1.14 -2.48 -1.05
N ASP A 202 2.26 -2.31 -1.75
CA ASP A 202 3.05 -1.08 -1.79
C ASP A 202 2.54 -0.18 -2.91
N ILE A 203 1.97 0.98 -2.56
CA ILE A 203 1.45 1.91 -3.56
C ILE A 203 2.36 3.13 -3.64
N LEU A 204 3.09 3.23 -4.76
CA LEU A 204 3.90 4.39 -5.08
C LEU A 204 3.00 5.62 -5.25
N GLN A 205 3.38 6.73 -4.59
CA GLN A 205 2.58 7.94 -4.64
C GLN A 205 3.42 9.22 -4.60
N PRO A 206 3.10 10.24 -5.40
CA PRO A 206 3.69 11.55 -5.27
C PRO A 206 3.27 12.25 -3.98
N CYS A 207 4.25 12.88 -3.31
CA CYS A 207 4.00 13.87 -2.26
C CYS A 207 4.35 15.27 -2.79
N PRO A 208 3.40 16.04 -3.37
CA PRO A 208 3.70 17.28 -4.09
C PRO A 208 4.28 18.37 -3.19
N THR A 209 4.00 18.28 -1.89
CA THR A 209 4.46 19.29 -0.92
C THR A 209 5.91 19.08 -0.51
N TYR A 210 6.38 17.85 -0.31
CA TYR A 210 7.70 17.58 0.28
C TYR A 210 8.64 16.79 -0.61
N ASN A 211 8.15 15.95 -1.52
CA ASN A 211 8.96 15.21 -2.48
C ASN A 211 8.74 15.76 -3.89
N ASN A 212 9.65 16.65 -4.32
CA ASN A 212 9.64 17.25 -5.65
C ASN A 212 10.40 16.43 -6.69
N LEU A 213 10.99 15.30 -6.31
CA LEU A 213 11.77 14.44 -7.20
C LEU A 213 10.85 13.46 -7.92
N HIS A 214 10.10 12.66 -7.16
CA HIS A 214 9.23 11.62 -7.68
C HIS A 214 7.79 12.15 -7.83
N THR A 215 7.64 13.08 -8.76
CA THR A 215 6.36 13.71 -9.10
C THR A 215 5.55 12.85 -10.08
N LYS A 216 4.27 13.20 -10.28
CA LYS A 216 3.44 12.58 -11.32
C LYS A 216 4.11 12.63 -12.70
N ASP A 217 4.74 13.75 -13.04
CA ASP A 217 5.40 13.94 -14.33
C ASP A 217 6.69 13.11 -14.44
N TRP A 218 7.41 12.94 -13.35
CA TRP A 218 8.56 12.04 -13.28
C TRP A 218 8.15 10.58 -13.52
N TYR A 219 7.10 10.10 -12.86
CA TYR A 219 6.57 8.75 -13.11
C TYR A 219 6.10 8.57 -14.55
N ALA A 220 5.52 9.61 -15.15
CA ALA A 220 5.11 9.61 -16.54
C ALA A 220 6.27 9.71 -17.55
N GLY A 221 7.52 9.86 -17.08
CA GLY A 221 8.71 9.95 -17.94
C GLY A 221 8.81 11.23 -18.76
N LYS A 222 8.11 12.31 -18.36
CA LYS A 222 8.08 13.57 -19.12
C LYS A 222 9.44 14.27 -19.23
N ASP A 223 10.36 13.98 -18.31
CA ASP A 223 11.73 14.47 -18.29
C ASP A 223 12.70 13.59 -19.09
N LEU A 224 12.23 12.46 -19.62
CA LEU A 224 13.02 11.56 -20.46
C LEU A 224 12.90 11.93 -21.94
N ASN A 225 14.03 11.91 -22.65
CA ASN A 225 14.04 12.10 -24.10
C ASN A 225 13.23 11.03 -24.86
N SER A 226 13.09 9.84 -24.27
CA SER A 226 12.28 8.75 -24.85
C SER A 226 10.79 8.98 -24.75
N GLY A 227 10.33 9.84 -23.81
CA GLY A 227 8.92 10.03 -23.49
C GLY A 227 8.23 8.78 -22.92
N GLN A 228 8.98 7.72 -22.62
CA GLN A 228 8.42 6.49 -22.06
C GLN A 228 8.18 6.65 -20.55
N PRO A 229 7.03 6.17 -20.02
CA PRO A 229 6.79 6.14 -18.59
C PRO A 229 7.86 5.33 -17.85
N ARG A 230 8.22 5.76 -16.63
CA ARG A 230 9.07 4.96 -15.74
C ARG A 230 8.33 3.79 -15.11
N ILE A 231 7.01 3.82 -15.16
CA ILE A 231 6.14 2.77 -14.66
C ILE A 231 5.51 2.02 -15.82
N TYR A 232 5.56 0.70 -15.79
CA TYR A 232 4.81 -0.20 -16.63
C TYR A 232 4.14 -1.27 -15.79
N TRP A 233 3.11 -1.91 -16.31
CA TRP A 233 2.35 -2.95 -15.62
C TRP A 233 2.89 -4.32 -16.04
N LEU A 234 3.20 -5.17 -15.07
CA LEU A 234 3.67 -6.53 -15.37
C LEU A 234 2.57 -7.38 -15.99
N ASP A 235 1.29 -7.09 -15.68
CA ASP A 235 0.15 -7.73 -16.35
C ASP A 235 0.15 -7.52 -17.88
N ASP A 236 0.82 -6.48 -18.36
CA ASP A 236 0.95 -6.20 -19.80
C ASP A 236 2.18 -6.90 -20.42
N THR A 237 2.83 -7.80 -19.67
CA THR A 237 4.00 -8.61 -20.08
C THR A 237 3.70 -10.10 -19.93
N ASP A 238 4.67 -10.94 -20.31
CA ASP A 238 4.59 -12.41 -20.12
C ASP A 238 4.94 -12.86 -18.68
N TYR A 239 5.07 -11.92 -17.74
CA TYR A 239 5.40 -12.25 -16.34
C TYR A 239 4.23 -12.95 -15.66
N ASP A 240 4.48 -14.15 -15.15
CA ASP A 240 3.53 -14.90 -14.33
C ASP A 240 3.96 -14.83 -12.86
N PRO A 241 3.20 -14.12 -12.00
CA PRO A 241 3.55 -13.91 -10.59
C PRO A 241 3.29 -15.14 -9.70
N VAL A 242 2.58 -16.14 -10.20
CA VAL A 242 2.09 -17.24 -9.37
C VAL A 242 3.16 -18.31 -9.18
N ILE A 243 3.42 -18.67 -7.92
CA ILE A 243 4.14 -19.90 -7.57
C ILE A 243 3.09 -20.98 -7.33
N PRO A 244 2.97 -22.01 -8.19
CA PRO A 244 1.99 -23.08 -7.99
C PRO A 244 2.18 -23.79 -6.64
N PRO A 245 1.11 -24.22 -5.97
CA PRO A 245 1.21 -24.90 -4.66
C PRO A 245 1.98 -26.24 -4.72
N ASP A 246 2.05 -26.85 -5.91
CA ASP A 246 2.73 -28.10 -6.21
C ASP A 246 4.11 -27.89 -6.87
N ALA A 247 4.59 -26.65 -6.95
CA ALA A 247 5.91 -26.37 -7.48
C ALA A 247 7.00 -27.05 -6.64
N ASP A 248 7.95 -27.65 -7.31
CA ASP A 248 9.16 -28.12 -6.63
C ASP A 248 10.05 -26.94 -6.20
N GLU A 249 11.04 -27.23 -5.35
CA GLU A 249 11.94 -26.21 -4.79
C GLU A 249 12.67 -25.42 -5.88
N ALA A 250 13.09 -26.08 -6.96
CA ALA A 250 13.82 -25.42 -8.05
C ALA A 250 12.91 -24.46 -8.85
N ALA A 251 11.67 -24.87 -9.13
CA ALA A 251 10.69 -24.03 -9.81
C ALA A 251 10.29 -22.83 -8.93
N ALA A 252 10.05 -23.04 -7.65
CA ALA A 252 9.76 -21.98 -6.70
C ALA A 252 10.92 -20.96 -6.61
N LEU A 253 12.15 -21.44 -6.49
CA LEU A 253 13.35 -20.60 -6.47
C LEU A 253 13.52 -19.80 -7.78
N GLY A 254 13.21 -20.42 -8.94
CA GLY A 254 13.22 -19.77 -10.23
C GLY A 254 12.28 -18.55 -10.28
N LYS A 255 11.04 -18.74 -9.84
CA LYS A 255 10.03 -17.68 -9.73
C LYS A 255 10.46 -16.57 -8.75
N MET A 256 11.02 -16.92 -7.60
CA MET A 256 11.54 -15.95 -6.64
C MET A 256 12.68 -15.11 -7.23
N ASN A 257 13.59 -15.71 -8.00
CA ASN A 257 14.67 -14.99 -8.67
C ASN A 257 14.15 -14.05 -9.76
N GLU A 258 13.13 -14.46 -10.51
CA GLU A 258 12.46 -13.61 -11.49
C GLU A 258 11.81 -12.40 -10.81
N PHE A 259 11.08 -12.62 -9.71
CA PHE A 259 10.53 -11.53 -8.88
C PHE A 259 11.61 -10.56 -8.41
N LEU A 260 12.73 -11.05 -7.86
CA LEU A 260 13.84 -10.21 -7.41
C LEU A 260 14.41 -9.33 -8.53
N SER A 261 14.51 -9.88 -9.75
CA SER A 261 14.90 -9.10 -10.92
C SER A 261 13.92 -7.96 -11.21
N LYS A 262 12.61 -8.24 -11.14
CA LYS A 262 11.56 -7.25 -11.39
C LYS A 262 11.46 -6.18 -10.30
N VAL A 263 11.73 -6.53 -9.04
CA VAL A 263 11.68 -5.60 -7.90
C VAL A 263 12.71 -4.47 -8.01
N HIS A 264 13.82 -4.67 -8.69
CA HIS A 264 14.82 -3.63 -8.93
C HIS A 264 14.39 -2.62 -10.01
N GLU A 265 13.38 -2.96 -10.79
CA GLU A 265 12.80 -2.05 -11.78
C GLU A 265 11.69 -1.21 -11.13
N LEU A 266 11.45 -0.01 -11.67
CA LEU A 266 10.32 0.82 -11.22
C LEU A 266 9.03 0.32 -11.89
N SER A 267 8.61 -0.88 -11.51
CA SER A 267 7.46 -1.58 -12.08
C SER A 267 6.33 -1.72 -11.07
N LEU A 268 5.11 -1.96 -11.55
CA LEU A 268 3.94 -2.25 -10.74
C LEU A 268 3.70 -3.76 -10.75
N ILE A 269 4.02 -4.42 -9.62
CA ILE A 269 4.08 -5.87 -9.48
C ILE A 269 3.10 -6.37 -8.42
N HIS A 270 2.46 -7.50 -8.70
CA HIS A 270 1.88 -8.37 -7.66
C HIS A 270 2.37 -9.82 -7.83
N ILE A 271 2.39 -10.58 -6.77
CA ILE A 271 2.70 -12.03 -6.75
C ILE A 271 1.52 -12.76 -6.15
#